data_87469abf6d1dc1b217002f5e151e328c
#
_entry.id   87469abf6d1dc1b217002f5e151e328c
#
_cell.length_a   1.000
_cell.length_b   1.000
_cell.length_c   1.000
_cell.angle_alpha   90.00
_cell.angle_beta   90.00
_cell.angle_gamma   90.00
#
_symmetry.space_group_name_H-M   'P 1'
#
loop_
_entity.id
_entity.type
_entity.pdbx_description
1 polymer ?
#
loop_
_entity_poly.entity_id
_entity_poly.type
_entity_poly.pdbx_seq_one_letter_code
_entity_poly.pdbx_strand_id
1 'polypeptide(L)'
;RNSSAASDVYKRQVSDMPKNFPQTIPVFPLYGCILLPKTILPLNIFEPRYRQMVEHAMESEEIIGMIQPLSETDENIHQIGCLGKIDHCQKQSEGNYLIRLQGEIRFEILKELEVETLYRPVEVDYQRYENDGSETIEEREMTALLNAFKSYASSKQLQVEWDKIESIPLNLLVNILSMNLDFNPIEKQALLEADDLNQRWDNLIALMQMASLEEVSNPSGFIN
;
A
#
# COMPACT_ATOMS: atom_id res chain seq x y z
N ARG A 1 15.94 30.43 23.37
CA ARG A 1 16.88 29.54 22.67
C ARG A 1 16.46 28.10 22.93
N ASN A 2 15.57 27.50 22.13
CA ASN A 2 15.37 26.03 22.05
C ASN A 2 14.37 25.68 20.93
N SER A 3 14.52 26.28 19.71
CA SER A 3 13.67 25.97 18.57
C SER A 3 14.44 25.31 17.40
N SER A 4 15.74 25.07 17.55
CA SER A 4 16.61 24.55 16.49
C SER A 4 16.67 23.01 16.45
N ALA A 5 16.64 22.35 17.61
CA ALA A 5 16.88 20.92 17.70
C ALA A 5 15.72 20.04 17.11
N ALA A 6 14.48 20.48 17.25
CA ALA A 6 13.34 19.74 16.71
C ALA A 6 13.27 19.84 15.17
N SER A 7 13.64 21.00 14.62
CA SER A 7 13.72 21.22 13.16
C SER A 7 14.86 20.41 12.52
N ASP A 8 15.96 20.23 13.24
CA ASP A 8 17.14 19.48 12.74
C ASP A 8 16.93 17.95 12.81
N VAL A 9 16.13 17.46 13.77
CA VAL A 9 15.72 16.04 13.83
C VAL A 9 14.74 15.72 12.71
N TYR A 10 13.80 16.61 12.41
CA TYR A 10 12.87 16.44 11.30
C TYR A 10 13.57 16.50 9.93
N LYS A 11 14.55 17.38 9.76
CA LYS A 11 15.36 17.47 8.53
C LYS A 11 16.28 16.26 8.34
N ARG A 12 16.75 15.59 9.41
CA ARG A 12 17.54 14.37 9.31
C ARG A 12 16.72 13.15 8.90
N GLN A 13 15.43 13.09 9.23
CA GLN A 13 14.56 11.99 8.80
C GLN A 13 14.13 12.06 7.33
N VAL A 14 14.23 13.23 6.69
CA VAL A 14 13.90 13.41 5.25
C VAL A 14 15.12 13.16 4.35
N SER A 15 16.34 13.09 4.91
CA SER A 15 17.57 12.93 4.14
C SER A 15 18.11 11.50 3.99
N ASP A 16 17.45 10.50 4.59
CA ASP A 16 17.90 9.09 4.60
C ASP A 16 17.05 8.16 3.71
N MET A 17 16.47 8.67 2.65
CA MET A 17 16.00 7.78 1.57
C MET A 17 17.24 7.32 0.78
N PRO A 18 17.52 6.01 0.68
CA PRO A 18 18.56 5.53 -0.22
C PRO A 18 18.21 5.97 -1.63
N LYS A 19 19.02 6.84 -2.24
CA LYS A 19 18.80 7.40 -3.58
C LYS A 19 18.88 6.37 -4.72
N ASN A 20 19.10 5.09 -4.41
CA ASN A 20 19.22 4.02 -5.40
C ASN A 20 18.45 2.78 -4.97
N PHE A 21 17.15 2.76 -5.25
CA PHE A 21 16.42 1.50 -5.26
C PHE A 21 16.88 0.62 -6.43
N PRO A 22 16.88 -0.73 -6.31
CA PRO A 22 17.27 -1.62 -7.39
C PRO A 22 16.31 -1.49 -8.58
N GLN A 23 16.86 -1.49 -9.78
CA GLN A 23 16.07 -1.46 -11.03
C GLN A 23 15.46 -2.82 -11.39
N THR A 24 15.96 -3.90 -10.78
CA THR A 24 15.41 -5.24 -10.95
C THR A 24 14.93 -5.74 -9.60
N ILE A 25 13.65 -6.07 -9.51
CA ILE A 25 13.01 -6.51 -8.27
C ILE A 25 12.14 -7.76 -8.48
N PRO A 26 12.06 -8.66 -7.50
CA PRO A 26 11.04 -9.71 -7.51
C PRO A 26 9.66 -9.10 -7.24
N VAL A 27 8.63 -9.56 -7.95
CA VAL A 27 7.26 -9.10 -7.67
C VAL A 27 6.39 -10.20 -7.10
N PHE A 28 5.52 -9.80 -6.18
CA PHE A 28 4.50 -10.64 -5.56
C PHE A 28 3.12 -10.19 -6.03
N PRO A 29 2.53 -10.88 -7.02
CA PRO A 29 1.15 -10.64 -7.43
C PRO A 29 0.17 -11.10 -6.37
N LEU A 30 -0.69 -10.19 -5.88
CA LEU A 30 -1.74 -10.51 -4.93
C LEU A 30 -3.02 -9.73 -5.26
N TYR A 31 -4.06 -10.46 -5.65
CA TYR A 31 -5.33 -9.87 -6.06
C TYR A 31 -6.06 -9.19 -4.89
N GLY A 32 -6.58 -8.00 -5.11
CA GLY A 32 -7.31 -7.24 -4.10
C GLY A 32 -6.45 -6.64 -2.99
N CYS A 33 -5.11 -6.71 -3.12
CA CYS A 33 -4.18 -6.18 -2.13
C CYS A 33 -3.20 -5.21 -2.77
N ILE A 34 -3.06 -4.03 -2.17
CA ILE A 34 -2.07 -3.02 -2.55
C ILE A 34 -1.17 -2.68 -1.38
N LEU A 35 0.02 -2.18 -1.66
CA LEU A 35 0.93 -1.58 -0.70
C LEU A 35 1.12 -0.11 -1.07
N LEU A 36 1.22 0.77 -0.08
CA LEU A 36 1.45 2.19 -0.27
C LEU A 36 2.62 2.68 0.60
N PRO A 37 3.30 3.77 0.20
CA PRO A 37 4.45 4.30 0.94
C PRO A 37 4.16 4.54 2.42
N LYS A 38 5.12 4.18 3.28
CA LYS A 38 5.08 4.29 4.75
C LYS A 38 4.01 3.44 5.46
N THR A 39 3.30 2.58 4.73
CA THR A 39 2.35 1.65 5.34
C THR A 39 3.00 0.28 5.59
N ILE A 40 2.31 -0.55 6.36
CA ILE A 40 2.78 -1.88 6.73
C ILE A 40 1.78 -2.92 6.23
N LEU A 41 2.29 -3.97 5.58
CA LEU A 41 1.51 -5.11 5.09
C LEU A 41 2.08 -6.42 5.65
N PRO A 42 1.38 -7.09 6.58
CA PRO A 42 1.74 -8.43 7.01
C PRO A 42 1.28 -9.46 5.97
N LEU A 43 2.16 -10.43 5.66
CA LEU A 43 1.90 -11.49 4.69
C LEU A 43 2.29 -12.86 5.25
N ASN A 44 1.48 -13.87 4.96
CA ASN A 44 1.80 -15.26 5.19
C ASN A 44 2.17 -15.93 3.86
N ILE A 45 3.43 -16.33 3.71
CA ILE A 45 4.00 -16.86 2.48
C ILE A 45 4.09 -18.38 2.58
N PHE A 46 3.29 -19.09 1.81
CA PHE A 46 3.22 -20.55 1.84
C PHE A 46 3.48 -21.20 0.48
N GLU A 47 3.24 -20.53 -0.64
CA GLU A 47 3.50 -21.07 -1.98
C GLU A 47 5.00 -21.21 -2.23
N PRO A 48 5.46 -22.34 -2.85
CA PRO A 48 6.89 -22.60 -3.09
C PRO A 48 7.61 -21.47 -3.84
N ARG A 49 6.95 -20.89 -4.86
CA ARG A 49 7.52 -19.77 -5.65
C ARG A 49 7.78 -18.53 -4.80
N TYR A 50 6.90 -18.23 -3.89
CA TYR A 50 7.05 -17.03 -3.03
C TYR A 50 7.93 -17.29 -1.81
N ARG A 51 8.04 -18.55 -1.34
CA ARG A 51 9.06 -18.93 -0.36
C ARG A 51 10.47 -18.73 -0.91
N GLN A 52 10.71 -19.20 -2.16
CA GLN A 52 12.00 -18.96 -2.84
C GLN A 52 12.26 -17.44 -2.99
N MET A 53 11.25 -16.66 -3.37
CA MET A 53 11.36 -15.21 -3.49
C MET A 53 11.81 -14.56 -2.18
N VAL A 54 11.18 -14.92 -1.05
CA VAL A 54 11.54 -14.40 0.27
C VAL A 54 12.96 -14.82 0.66
N GLU A 55 13.36 -16.09 0.42
CA GLU A 55 14.71 -16.58 0.70
C GLU A 55 15.75 -15.77 -0.07
N HIS A 56 15.55 -15.55 -1.38
CA HIS A 56 16.47 -14.74 -2.19
C HIS A 56 16.45 -13.25 -1.79
N ALA A 57 15.28 -12.69 -1.44
CA ALA A 57 15.20 -11.32 -0.97
C ALA A 57 15.99 -11.12 0.33
N MET A 58 15.87 -12.06 1.28
CA MET A 58 16.60 -12.01 2.56
C MET A 58 18.12 -12.18 2.42
N GLU A 59 18.60 -12.78 1.33
CA GLU A 59 20.01 -12.89 1.01
C GLU A 59 20.58 -11.65 0.27
N SER A 60 19.69 -10.69 -0.10
CA SER A 60 20.05 -9.50 -0.88
C SER A 60 19.61 -8.21 -0.18
N GLU A 61 18.73 -7.45 -0.78
CA GLU A 61 18.33 -6.11 -0.33
C GLU A 61 17.08 -6.10 0.55
N GLU A 62 16.50 -7.26 0.84
CA GLU A 62 15.26 -7.44 1.63
C GLU A 62 14.05 -6.74 1.00
N ILE A 63 13.97 -6.74 -0.33
CA ILE A 63 12.98 -5.97 -1.11
C ILE A 63 12.09 -6.90 -1.92
N ILE A 64 10.78 -6.62 -1.95
CA ILE A 64 9.77 -7.27 -2.78
C ILE A 64 8.81 -6.20 -3.32
N GLY A 65 8.48 -6.24 -4.61
CA GLY A 65 7.45 -5.42 -5.21
C GLY A 65 6.06 -6.03 -5.02
N MET A 66 5.14 -5.33 -4.38
CA MET A 66 3.73 -5.70 -4.36
C MET A 66 3.02 -5.19 -5.59
N ILE A 67 2.25 -6.07 -6.26
CA ILE A 67 1.51 -5.73 -7.47
C ILE A 67 0.20 -6.50 -7.54
N GLN A 68 -0.82 -5.97 -8.22
CA GLN A 68 -2.04 -6.71 -8.47
C GLN A 68 -2.00 -7.43 -9.83
N PRO A 69 -2.51 -8.66 -9.95
CA PRO A 69 -2.89 -9.23 -11.23
C PRO A 69 -4.14 -8.51 -11.77
N LEU A 70 -4.37 -8.56 -13.10
CA LEU A 70 -5.52 -7.91 -13.73
C LEU A 70 -6.86 -8.52 -13.29
N SER A 71 -6.87 -9.81 -12.94
CA SER A 71 -7.99 -10.49 -12.31
C SER A 71 -7.48 -11.61 -11.40
N GLU A 72 -8.36 -12.22 -10.62
CA GLU A 72 -7.99 -13.29 -9.67
C GLU A 72 -7.33 -14.50 -10.35
N THR A 73 -7.69 -14.78 -11.60
CA THR A 73 -7.21 -15.94 -12.37
C THR A 73 -6.26 -15.55 -13.50
N ASP A 74 -5.94 -14.27 -13.65
CA ASP A 74 -5.07 -13.78 -14.73
C ASP A 74 -3.61 -13.86 -14.31
N GLU A 75 -2.76 -14.33 -15.22
CA GLU A 75 -1.31 -14.28 -15.05
C GLU A 75 -0.74 -12.89 -15.37
N ASN A 76 -1.48 -12.05 -16.11
CA ASN A 76 -1.08 -10.68 -16.39
C ASN A 76 -1.23 -9.81 -15.14
N ILE A 77 -0.30 -8.90 -14.97
CA ILE A 77 -0.24 -7.97 -13.84
C ILE A 77 -0.42 -6.53 -14.30
N HIS A 78 -0.86 -5.67 -13.38
CA HIS A 78 -0.84 -4.23 -13.59
C HIS A 78 0.60 -3.74 -13.78
N GLN A 79 0.76 -2.52 -14.31
CA GLN A 79 2.08 -1.93 -14.50
C GLN A 79 2.59 -1.19 -13.26
N ILE A 80 1.67 -0.70 -12.44
CA ILE A 80 2.02 0.07 -11.23
C ILE A 80 1.89 -0.82 -10.00
N GLY A 81 2.96 -0.85 -9.22
CA GLY A 81 3.04 -1.51 -7.93
C GLY A 81 3.72 -0.63 -6.88
N CYS A 82 3.99 -1.20 -5.72
CA CYS A 82 4.75 -0.54 -4.65
C CYS A 82 5.84 -1.45 -4.12
N LEU A 83 7.05 -0.91 -4.03
CA LEU A 83 8.21 -1.55 -3.43
C LEU A 83 8.01 -1.64 -1.93
N GLY A 84 8.19 -2.84 -1.37
CA GLY A 84 8.17 -3.10 0.06
C GLY A 84 9.50 -3.61 0.55
N LYS A 85 9.99 -3.06 1.67
CA LYS A 85 11.12 -3.61 2.40
C LYS A 85 10.62 -4.60 3.44
N ILE A 86 11.25 -5.77 3.52
CA ILE A 86 10.97 -6.76 4.58
C ILE A 86 11.63 -6.26 5.86
N ASP A 87 10.83 -5.74 6.80
CA ASP A 87 11.32 -5.30 8.11
C ASP A 87 11.16 -6.36 9.21
N HIS A 88 10.44 -7.44 8.91
CA HIS A 88 10.31 -8.62 9.75
C HIS A 88 10.13 -9.87 8.90
N CYS A 89 10.88 -10.94 9.22
CA CYS A 89 10.77 -12.24 8.56
C CYS A 89 10.91 -13.36 9.58
N GLN A 90 9.87 -14.20 9.71
CA GLN A 90 9.86 -15.35 10.62
C GLN A 90 9.52 -16.62 9.86
N LYS A 91 10.45 -17.58 9.85
CA LYS A 91 10.20 -18.91 9.30
C LYS A 91 9.35 -19.73 10.27
N GLN A 92 8.26 -20.31 9.75
CA GLN A 92 7.34 -21.17 10.50
C GLN A 92 7.74 -22.63 10.40
N SER A 93 7.17 -23.48 11.28
CA SER A 93 7.50 -24.92 11.37
C SER A 93 7.28 -25.70 10.07
N GLU A 94 6.33 -25.27 9.22
CA GLU A 94 5.99 -25.92 7.95
C GLU A 94 6.79 -25.36 6.76
N GLY A 95 7.82 -24.54 7.02
CA GLY A 95 8.63 -23.90 5.99
C GLY A 95 7.98 -22.67 5.35
N ASN A 96 6.82 -22.23 5.84
CA ASN A 96 6.17 -20.99 5.47
C ASN A 96 6.90 -19.80 6.12
N TYR A 97 6.68 -18.60 5.59
CA TYR A 97 7.23 -17.37 6.16
C TYR A 97 6.10 -16.42 6.55
N LEU A 98 6.18 -15.90 7.77
CA LEU A 98 5.44 -14.70 8.16
C LEU A 98 6.37 -13.52 7.95
N ILE A 99 6.02 -12.65 7.02
CA ILE A 99 6.80 -11.44 6.74
C ILE A 99 5.97 -10.19 6.99
N ARG A 100 6.65 -9.08 7.15
CA ARG A 100 6.04 -7.76 7.19
C ARG A 100 6.78 -6.87 6.20
N LEU A 101 6.01 -6.30 5.26
CA LEU A 101 6.54 -5.35 4.27
C LEU A 101 6.23 -3.93 4.74
N GLN A 102 7.23 -3.08 4.75
CA GLN A 102 7.09 -1.64 4.86
C GLN A 102 7.12 -1.05 3.45
N GLY A 103 6.06 -0.33 3.06
CA GLY A 103 5.98 0.33 1.76
C GLY A 103 6.99 1.49 1.66
N GLU A 104 7.76 1.49 0.58
CA GLU A 104 8.83 2.47 0.35
C GLU A 104 8.45 3.47 -0.74
N ILE A 105 8.29 3.01 -1.97
CA ILE A 105 8.04 3.84 -3.15
C ILE A 105 7.23 3.05 -4.18
N ARG A 106 6.35 3.72 -4.93
CA ARG A 106 5.68 3.12 -6.08
C ARG A 106 6.65 2.97 -7.26
N PHE A 107 6.37 2.03 -8.13
CA PHE A 107 7.16 1.78 -9.33
C PHE A 107 6.26 1.51 -10.53
N GLU A 108 6.82 1.71 -11.72
CA GLU A 108 6.25 1.28 -12.99
C GLU A 108 7.10 0.15 -13.57
N ILE A 109 6.44 -0.95 -14.00
CA ILE A 109 7.12 -2.06 -14.66
C ILE A 109 7.48 -1.64 -16.09
N LEU A 110 8.76 -1.74 -16.42
CA LEU A 110 9.25 -1.55 -17.79
C LEU A 110 9.18 -2.84 -18.60
N LYS A 111 9.57 -3.95 -17.99
CA LYS A 111 9.46 -5.29 -18.58
C LYS A 111 9.60 -6.39 -17.54
N GLU A 112 9.05 -7.56 -17.85
CA GLU A 112 9.30 -8.79 -17.12
C GLU A 112 10.56 -9.49 -17.66
N LEU A 113 11.35 -10.08 -16.76
CA LEU A 113 12.58 -10.76 -17.10
C LEU A 113 12.35 -12.28 -17.19
N GLU A 114 12.82 -12.88 -18.26
CA GLU A 114 12.83 -14.36 -18.41
C GLU A 114 14.03 -14.93 -17.66
N VAL A 115 13.76 -15.62 -16.56
CA VAL A 115 14.76 -16.26 -15.69
C VAL A 115 14.28 -17.62 -15.22
N GLU A 116 15.19 -18.45 -14.68
CA GLU A 116 14.87 -19.78 -14.17
C GLU A 116 14.24 -19.80 -12.76
N THR A 117 13.98 -18.63 -12.13
CA THR A 117 13.35 -18.56 -10.81
C THR A 117 11.86 -18.93 -10.88
N LEU A 118 11.32 -19.45 -9.77
CA LEU A 118 9.90 -19.78 -9.67
C LEU A 118 9.00 -18.55 -9.55
N TYR A 119 9.56 -17.40 -9.19
CA TYR A 119 8.90 -16.11 -9.07
C TYR A 119 9.27 -15.19 -10.24
N ARG A 120 8.58 -14.07 -10.37
CA ARG A 120 8.69 -13.14 -11.49
C ARG A 120 9.56 -11.93 -11.11
N PRO A 121 10.79 -11.79 -11.64
CA PRO A 121 11.55 -10.55 -11.55
C PRO A 121 11.16 -9.61 -12.69
N VAL A 122 11.13 -8.31 -12.39
CA VAL A 122 10.80 -7.24 -13.33
C VAL A 122 11.85 -6.15 -13.29
N GLU A 123 12.04 -5.48 -14.42
CA GLU A 123 12.76 -4.22 -14.50
C GLU A 123 11.77 -3.08 -14.29
N VAL A 124 12.11 -2.12 -13.43
CA VAL A 124 11.20 -1.06 -12.98
C VAL A 124 11.81 0.33 -13.09
N ASP A 125 10.93 1.32 -13.18
CA ASP A 125 11.24 2.75 -13.05
C ASP A 125 10.49 3.37 -11.86
N TYR A 126 11.15 4.29 -11.16
CA TYR A 126 10.62 5.00 -9.99
C TYR A 126 10.38 6.48 -10.27
N GLN A 127 10.78 6.99 -11.43
CA GLN A 127 10.86 8.42 -11.72
C GLN A 127 9.51 9.14 -11.54
N ARG A 128 8.41 8.49 -11.95
CA ARG A 128 7.05 9.05 -11.78
C ARG A 128 6.69 9.29 -10.30
N TYR A 129 7.27 8.52 -9.41
CA TYR A 129 6.91 8.46 -7.98
C TYR A 129 8.07 8.90 -7.06
N GLU A 130 9.05 9.63 -7.58
CA GLU A 130 10.24 10.06 -6.81
C GLU A 130 9.93 10.88 -5.55
N ASN A 131 8.74 11.48 -5.49
CA ASN A 131 8.26 12.25 -4.35
C ASN A 131 7.46 11.43 -3.34
N ASP A 132 7.23 10.14 -3.59
CA ASP A 132 6.50 9.26 -2.68
C ASP A 132 7.13 9.31 -1.28
N GLY A 133 6.29 9.38 -0.27
CA GLY A 133 6.70 9.43 1.13
C GLY A 133 7.18 10.81 1.63
N SER A 134 7.51 11.75 0.75
CA SER A 134 7.75 13.17 1.10
C SER A 134 6.53 14.06 0.86
N GLU A 135 5.50 13.53 0.20
CA GLU A 135 4.27 14.23 -0.12
C GLU A 135 3.53 14.71 1.12
N THR A 136 2.98 15.89 1.03
CA THR A 136 2.10 16.47 2.05
C THR A 136 0.77 16.85 1.41
N ILE A 137 -0.32 16.71 2.17
CA ILE A 137 -1.63 17.19 1.75
C ILE A 137 -1.72 18.65 2.16
N GLU A 138 -1.64 19.55 1.16
CA GLU A 138 -1.77 20.99 1.39
C GLU A 138 -3.26 21.36 1.51
N GLU A 139 -3.56 22.28 2.45
CA GLU A 139 -4.89 22.89 2.64
C GLU A 139 -6.07 21.90 2.82
N ARG A 140 -5.79 20.61 3.05
CA ARG A 140 -6.82 19.61 3.32
C ARG A 140 -7.10 19.51 4.81
N GLU A 141 -8.36 19.62 5.18
CA GLU A 141 -8.77 19.48 6.56
C GLU A 141 -8.95 18.00 6.94
N MET A 142 -8.30 17.55 7.99
CA MET A 142 -8.54 16.22 8.59
C MET A 142 -10.04 15.94 8.81
N THR A 143 -10.80 16.96 9.16
CA THR A 143 -12.25 16.89 9.39
C THR A 143 -13.01 16.33 8.19
N ALA A 144 -12.65 16.71 6.96
CA ALA A 144 -13.33 16.23 5.75
C ALA A 144 -13.14 14.70 5.56
N LEU A 145 -11.90 14.21 5.71
CA LEU A 145 -11.58 12.79 5.64
C LEU A 145 -12.29 12.00 6.74
N LEU A 146 -12.23 12.49 7.98
CA LEU A 146 -12.87 11.83 9.11
C LEU A 146 -14.40 11.77 8.97
N ASN A 147 -15.05 12.81 8.44
CA ASN A 147 -16.48 12.80 8.18
C ASN A 147 -16.87 11.77 7.11
N ALA A 148 -16.12 11.70 6.01
CA ALA A 148 -16.33 10.69 4.98
C ALA A 148 -16.11 9.27 5.54
N PHE A 149 -15.06 9.07 6.32
CA PHE A 149 -14.78 7.78 6.95
C PHE A 149 -15.81 7.42 8.03
N LYS A 150 -16.33 8.37 8.82
CA LYS A 150 -17.43 8.12 9.78
C LYS A 150 -18.69 7.65 9.07
N SER A 151 -19.05 8.26 7.95
CA SER A 151 -20.19 7.85 7.13
C SER A 151 -20.01 6.44 6.57
N TYR A 152 -18.84 6.16 5.99
CA TYR A 152 -18.47 4.83 5.49
C TYR A 152 -18.50 3.77 6.59
N ALA A 153 -17.85 4.03 7.73
CA ALA A 153 -17.80 3.12 8.85
C ALA A 153 -19.20 2.81 9.41
N SER A 154 -20.07 3.82 9.46
CA SER A 154 -21.46 3.63 9.88
C SER A 154 -22.25 2.77 8.89
N SER A 155 -22.12 2.98 7.58
CA SER A 155 -22.82 2.19 6.56
C SER A 155 -22.35 0.72 6.59
N LYS A 156 -21.05 0.49 6.78
CA LYS A 156 -20.46 -0.85 6.87
C LYS A 156 -20.47 -1.46 8.28
N GLN A 157 -21.09 -0.79 9.27
CA GLN A 157 -21.17 -1.23 10.65
C GLN A 157 -19.80 -1.55 11.29
N LEU A 158 -18.77 -0.80 10.92
CA LEU A 158 -17.41 -0.99 11.43
C LEU A 158 -17.28 -0.41 12.84
N GLN A 159 -16.59 -1.15 13.71
CA GLN A 159 -16.18 -0.65 15.02
C GLN A 159 -14.81 0.04 14.88
N VAL A 160 -14.75 1.34 15.14
CA VAL A 160 -13.56 2.16 14.93
C VAL A 160 -13.15 2.84 16.22
N GLU A 161 -11.87 2.73 16.59
CA GLU A 161 -11.28 3.47 17.71
C GLU A 161 -10.85 4.88 17.25
N TRP A 162 -11.78 5.83 17.28
CA TRP A 162 -11.60 7.17 16.70
C TRP A 162 -10.39 7.91 17.25
N ASP A 163 -10.13 7.83 18.56
CA ASP A 163 -8.97 8.49 19.19
C ASP A 163 -7.65 8.04 18.58
N LYS A 164 -7.54 6.77 18.20
CA LYS A 164 -6.35 6.24 17.51
C LYS A 164 -6.27 6.76 16.07
N ILE A 165 -7.39 6.76 15.35
CA ILE A 165 -7.46 7.25 13.97
C ILE A 165 -7.08 8.74 13.91
N GLU A 166 -7.62 9.57 14.80
CA GLU A 166 -7.37 11.01 14.85
C GLU A 166 -5.92 11.36 15.22
N SER A 167 -5.18 10.42 15.82
CA SER A 167 -3.76 10.60 16.15
C SER A 167 -2.81 10.30 14.98
N ILE A 168 -3.29 9.69 13.89
CA ILE A 168 -2.46 9.33 12.73
C ILE A 168 -2.24 10.58 11.85
N PRO A 169 -1.00 10.87 11.40
CA PRO A 169 -0.75 11.93 10.43
C PRO A 169 -1.60 11.76 9.17
N LEU A 170 -2.16 12.86 8.65
CA LEU A 170 -3.15 12.83 7.57
C LEU A 170 -2.66 12.10 6.30
N ASN A 171 -1.42 12.35 5.88
CA ASN A 171 -0.80 11.69 4.73
C ASN A 171 -0.70 10.16 4.91
N LEU A 172 -0.37 9.71 6.10
CA LEU A 172 -0.31 8.28 6.42
C LEU A 172 -1.72 7.68 6.53
N LEU A 173 -2.68 8.41 7.10
CA LEU A 173 -4.06 7.95 7.24
C LEU A 173 -4.71 7.71 5.87
N VAL A 174 -4.49 8.58 4.89
CA VAL A 174 -4.97 8.37 3.51
C VAL A 174 -4.46 7.04 2.95
N ASN A 175 -3.18 6.74 3.11
CA ASN A 175 -2.61 5.49 2.62
C ASN A 175 -3.15 4.27 3.38
N ILE A 176 -3.28 4.36 4.71
CA ILE A 176 -3.84 3.28 5.54
C ILE A 176 -5.28 2.97 5.15
N LEU A 177 -6.13 3.98 5.00
CA LEU A 177 -7.53 3.78 4.61
C LEU A 177 -7.63 3.23 3.19
N SER A 178 -6.82 3.73 2.23
CA SER A 178 -6.78 3.21 0.86
C SER A 178 -6.46 1.72 0.77
N MET A 179 -5.59 1.22 1.66
CA MET A 179 -5.22 -0.19 1.70
C MET A 179 -6.26 -1.07 2.38
N ASN A 180 -6.84 -0.59 3.49
CA ASN A 180 -7.56 -1.45 4.44
C ASN A 180 -9.08 -1.40 4.30
N LEU A 181 -9.64 -0.37 3.65
CA LEU A 181 -11.08 -0.35 3.42
C LEU A 181 -11.48 -1.39 2.37
N ASP A 182 -12.74 -1.84 2.47
CA ASP A 182 -13.30 -2.88 1.61
C ASP A 182 -13.72 -2.31 0.26
N PHE A 183 -12.72 -1.92 -0.52
CA PHE A 183 -12.86 -1.53 -1.92
C PHE A 183 -12.56 -2.70 -2.83
N ASN A 184 -13.18 -2.73 -4.01
CA ASN A 184 -12.88 -3.74 -5.00
C ASN A 184 -11.46 -3.57 -5.58
N PRO A 185 -10.89 -4.60 -6.23
CA PRO A 185 -9.50 -4.54 -6.71
C PRO A 185 -9.22 -3.42 -7.71
N ILE A 186 -10.21 -3.04 -8.55
CA ILE A 186 -10.08 -1.95 -9.52
C ILE A 186 -10.01 -0.60 -8.79
N GLU A 187 -10.84 -0.40 -7.76
CA GLU A 187 -10.83 0.80 -6.92
C GLU A 187 -9.52 0.93 -6.14
N LYS A 188 -9.02 -0.18 -5.59
CA LYS A 188 -7.72 -0.21 -4.92
C LYS A 188 -6.59 0.13 -5.88
N GLN A 189 -6.63 -0.40 -7.11
CA GLN A 189 -5.64 -0.07 -8.13
C GLN A 189 -5.69 1.42 -8.50
N ALA A 190 -6.87 2.00 -8.65
CA ALA A 190 -7.02 3.42 -8.91
C ALA A 190 -6.47 4.31 -7.77
N LEU A 191 -6.58 3.86 -6.52
CA LEU A 191 -5.94 4.53 -5.37
C LEU A 191 -4.41 4.40 -5.40
N LEU A 192 -3.88 3.25 -5.82
CA LEU A 192 -2.44 3.03 -5.97
C LEU A 192 -1.87 3.88 -7.11
N GLU A 193 -2.57 3.98 -8.25
CA GLU A 193 -2.13 4.67 -9.46
C GLU A 193 -2.34 6.20 -9.42
N ALA A 194 -3.01 6.75 -8.41
CA ALA A 194 -3.19 8.19 -8.24
C ALA A 194 -1.87 8.94 -8.42
N ASP A 195 -1.86 10.02 -9.19
CA ASP A 195 -0.62 10.73 -9.56
C ASP A 195 0.14 11.22 -8.33
N ASP A 196 -0.60 11.74 -7.35
CA ASP A 196 -0.07 12.21 -6.08
C ASP A 196 -0.99 11.90 -4.90
N LEU A 197 -0.57 12.27 -3.70
CA LEU A 197 -1.33 12.07 -2.48
C LEU A 197 -2.64 12.87 -2.44
N ASN A 198 -2.71 14.03 -3.10
CA ASN A 198 -3.95 14.83 -3.18
C ASN A 198 -4.99 14.13 -4.03
N GLN A 199 -4.59 13.62 -5.19
CA GLN A 199 -5.50 12.85 -6.05
C GLN A 199 -5.97 11.58 -5.35
N ARG A 200 -5.08 10.87 -4.65
CA ARG A 200 -5.46 9.70 -3.84
C ARG A 200 -6.47 10.06 -2.77
N TRP A 201 -6.30 11.20 -2.10
CA TRP A 201 -7.21 11.72 -1.09
C TRP A 201 -8.60 12.01 -1.70
N ASP A 202 -8.65 12.69 -2.85
CA ASP A 202 -9.92 12.98 -3.56
C ASP A 202 -10.63 11.68 -3.96
N ASN A 203 -9.89 10.73 -4.55
CA ASN A 203 -10.42 9.42 -4.95
C ASN A 203 -10.94 8.63 -3.73
N LEU A 204 -10.19 8.61 -2.63
CA LEU A 204 -10.57 7.91 -1.42
C LEU A 204 -11.88 8.45 -0.83
N ILE A 205 -12.03 9.77 -0.75
CA ILE A 205 -13.29 10.40 -0.27
C ILE A 205 -14.45 10.04 -1.17
N ALA A 206 -14.27 10.13 -2.49
CA ALA A 206 -15.31 9.78 -3.46
C ALA A 206 -15.76 8.32 -3.30
N LEU A 207 -14.82 7.38 -3.19
CA LEU A 207 -15.12 5.96 -2.99
C LEU A 207 -15.87 5.70 -1.67
N MET A 208 -15.44 6.31 -0.57
CA MET A 208 -16.14 6.19 0.72
C MET A 208 -17.58 6.72 0.65
N GLN A 209 -17.79 7.85 -0.05
CA GLN A 209 -19.11 8.43 -0.23
C GLN A 209 -20.01 7.54 -1.11
N MET A 210 -19.50 7.02 -2.23
CA MET A 210 -20.24 6.10 -3.11
C MET A 210 -20.64 4.83 -2.36
N ALA A 211 -19.72 4.18 -1.66
CA ALA A 211 -19.99 2.99 -0.87
C ALA A 211 -21.04 3.23 0.24
N SER A 212 -21.05 4.43 0.83
CA SER A 212 -22.04 4.80 1.84
C SER A 212 -23.46 4.95 1.26
N LEU A 213 -23.59 5.40 0.00
CA LEU A 213 -24.87 5.58 -0.68
C LEU A 213 -25.46 4.26 -1.20
N GLU A 214 -24.62 3.34 -1.65
CA GLU A 214 -25.05 2.02 -2.14
C GLU A 214 -25.76 1.20 -1.06
N GLU A 215 -25.26 1.21 0.17
CA GLU A 215 -25.87 0.53 1.31
C GLU A 215 -27.25 1.13 1.68
N VAL A 216 -27.42 2.44 1.56
CA VAL A 216 -28.71 3.12 1.80
C VAL A 216 -29.74 2.74 0.72
N SER A 217 -29.27 2.50 -0.51
CA SER A 217 -30.13 2.18 -1.66
C SER A 217 -30.51 0.70 -1.74
N ASN A 218 -29.75 -0.19 -1.09
CA ASN A 218 -29.98 -1.63 -1.04
C ASN A 218 -29.86 -2.13 0.41
N PRO A 219 -30.86 -1.88 1.28
CA PRO A 219 -30.86 -2.51 2.60
C PRO A 219 -31.03 -4.01 2.40
N SER A 220 -29.92 -4.74 2.35
CA SER A 220 -29.86 -6.20 2.30
C SER A 220 -30.42 -6.75 3.61
N GLY A 221 -31.70 -7.13 3.63
CA GLY A 221 -32.28 -7.73 4.81
C GLY A 221 -33.81 -7.85 4.83
N PHE A 222 -34.45 -8.16 3.72
CA PHE A 222 -35.75 -8.85 3.78
C PHE A 222 -35.65 -10.18 3.04
N ILE A 223 -35.14 -11.18 3.77
CA ILE A 223 -35.40 -12.58 3.42
C ILE A 223 -36.76 -12.90 4.04
N ASN A 224 -37.75 -13.11 3.20
CA ASN A 224 -38.95 -13.83 3.54
C ASN A 224 -38.66 -15.30 3.69
#